data_702c095d102e66a12aade7731e708606
#
_entry.id   702c095d102e66a12aade7731e708606
#
_cell.length_a   1.000
_cell.length_b   1.000
_cell.length_c   1.000
_cell.angle_alpha   90.00
_cell.angle_beta   90.00
_cell.angle_gamma   90.00
#
_symmetry.space_group_name_H-M   'P 1'
#
loop_
_entity.id
_entity.type
_entity.pdbx_description
1 polymer ?
#
loop_
_entity_poly.entity_id
_entity_poly.type
_entity_poly.pdbx_seq_one_letter_code
_entity_poly.pdbx_strand_id
1 'polypeptide(L)'
;KQVADKTVTLGNSDVAAEEKLDKDQANDLVDHQVCVVTMAPIVNKDVGVKDLTKQQLIDIFTGKTTNWKDVGGPDEDIVLVTRPTSSGTRATFQKYALDGNEEASNASMETDDSGVLLQNVTDTKGAIGYVALSYLVDNDDVDTVAIDGVEPTLENTYSGDYKVWTFEHMYTNGEPDKATK
;
A
#
# COMPACT_ATOMS: atom_id res chain seq x y z
N LYS A 1 -2.16 6.62 17.08
CA LYS A 1 -2.15 6.27 18.51
C LYS A 1 -1.29 7.25 19.32
N GLN A 2 -0.01 7.44 19.01
CA GLN A 2 0.90 8.32 19.74
C GLN A 2 0.37 9.77 19.89
N VAL A 3 -0.29 10.31 18.86
CA VAL A 3 -0.97 11.62 18.92
C VAL A 3 -2.14 11.59 19.90
N ALA A 4 -2.99 10.56 19.85
CA ALA A 4 -4.11 10.40 20.77
C ALA A 4 -3.62 10.29 22.23
N ASP A 5 -2.51 9.58 22.46
CA ASP A 5 -1.87 9.43 23.78
C ASP A 5 -1.04 10.65 24.17
N LYS A 6 -0.99 11.72 23.35
CA LYS A 6 -0.24 12.98 23.56
C LYS A 6 1.28 12.79 23.75
N THR A 7 1.84 11.71 23.22
CA THR A 7 3.29 11.46 23.26
C THR A 7 4.07 12.15 22.12
N VAL A 8 3.34 12.53 21.06
CA VAL A 8 3.83 13.37 19.95
C VAL A 8 2.78 14.41 19.60
N THR A 9 3.20 15.54 19.03
CA THR A 9 2.32 16.66 18.65
C THR A 9 1.64 16.45 17.30
N LEU A 10 2.31 15.77 16.38
CA LEU A 10 1.85 15.48 15.03
C LEU A 10 2.03 14.00 14.72
N GLY A 11 1.13 13.45 13.91
CA GLY A 11 1.26 12.09 13.40
C GLY A 11 0.61 11.96 12.04
N ASN A 12 1.28 11.24 11.14
CA ASN A 12 0.81 10.95 9.80
C ASN A 12 0.19 9.55 9.72
N SER A 13 -0.76 9.37 8.80
CA SER A 13 -1.42 8.09 8.59
C SER A 13 -2.04 8.00 7.19
N ASP A 14 -1.83 6.87 6.51
CA ASP A 14 -2.50 6.52 5.25
C ASP A 14 -3.96 6.05 5.45
N VAL A 15 -4.46 6.04 6.69
CA VAL A 15 -5.82 5.63 7.00
C VAL A 15 -6.46 6.58 8.00
N ALA A 16 -7.78 6.71 7.93
CA ALA A 16 -8.52 7.53 8.88
C ALA A 16 -8.36 7.02 10.33
N ALA A 17 -8.35 7.94 11.29
CA ALA A 17 -8.12 7.61 12.70
C ALA A 17 -9.14 6.59 13.22
N GLU A 18 -10.38 6.67 12.78
CA GLU A 18 -11.49 5.80 13.16
C GLU A 18 -11.32 4.35 12.70
N GLU A 19 -10.42 4.10 11.74
CA GLU A 19 -10.10 2.73 11.28
C GLU A 19 -9.12 2.01 12.22
N LYS A 20 -8.40 2.74 13.07
CA LYS A 20 -7.31 2.22 13.93
C LYS A 20 -7.45 2.55 15.41
N LEU A 21 -8.33 3.45 15.77
CA LEU A 21 -8.54 3.91 17.15
C LEU A 21 -9.98 3.70 17.58
N ASP A 22 -10.17 3.58 18.89
CA ASP A 22 -11.50 3.63 19.47
C ASP A 22 -12.14 5.00 19.21
N LYS A 23 -13.47 5.01 19.13
CA LYS A 23 -14.25 6.20 18.76
C LYS A 23 -13.96 7.42 19.62
N ASP A 24 -13.76 7.21 20.93
CA ASP A 24 -13.46 8.30 21.87
C ASP A 24 -12.07 8.89 21.62
N GLN A 25 -11.08 8.04 21.30
CA GLN A 25 -9.72 8.47 20.97
C GLN A 25 -9.66 9.19 19.63
N ALA A 26 -10.45 8.75 18.64
CA ALA A 26 -10.51 9.37 17.33
C ALA A 26 -11.17 10.75 17.38
N ASN A 27 -12.23 10.92 18.19
CA ASN A 27 -12.98 12.18 18.29
C ASN A 27 -12.16 13.38 18.83
N ASP A 28 -11.10 13.11 19.60
CA ASP A 28 -10.21 14.16 20.13
C ASP A 28 -9.17 14.62 19.08
N LEU A 29 -9.07 13.93 17.96
CA LEU A 29 -8.10 14.24 16.91
C LEU A 29 -8.67 15.19 15.87
N VAL A 30 -7.87 16.16 15.45
CA VAL A 30 -8.14 17.01 14.31
C VAL A 30 -7.43 16.45 13.10
N ASP A 31 -8.20 16.12 12.07
CA ASP A 31 -7.70 15.58 10.81
C ASP A 31 -7.37 16.70 9.82
N HIS A 32 -6.15 16.69 9.33
CA HIS A 32 -5.67 17.57 8.27
C HIS A 32 -5.32 16.70 7.06
N GLN A 33 -6.22 16.61 6.09
CA GLN A 33 -5.96 15.90 4.82
C GLN A 33 -4.89 16.66 4.04
N VAL A 34 -3.76 16.02 3.78
CA VAL A 34 -2.56 16.66 3.18
C VAL A 34 -2.53 16.48 1.67
N CYS A 35 -2.64 15.25 1.20
CA CYS A 35 -2.56 14.91 -0.22
C CYS A 35 -3.23 13.55 -0.51
N VAL A 36 -3.41 13.28 -1.81
CA VAL A 36 -3.81 11.95 -2.29
C VAL A 36 -2.56 11.06 -2.36
N VAL A 37 -2.67 9.84 -1.86
CA VAL A 37 -1.64 8.82 -1.95
C VAL A 37 -2.21 7.64 -2.74
N THR A 38 -1.61 7.37 -3.89
CA THR A 38 -1.95 6.21 -4.74
C THR A 38 -1.01 5.07 -4.42
N MET A 39 -1.54 3.88 -4.15
CA MET A 39 -0.77 2.66 -3.92
C MET A 39 -0.69 1.84 -5.21
N ALA A 40 0.49 1.40 -5.57
CA ALA A 40 0.75 0.61 -6.77
C ALA A 40 1.27 -0.78 -6.41
N PRO A 41 0.73 -1.86 -6.99
CA PRO A 41 1.41 -3.14 -6.98
C PRO A 41 2.67 -3.02 -7.85
N ILE A 42 3.77 -3.56 -7.35
CA ILE A 42 5.07 -3.56 -8.02
C ILE A 42 5.63 -4.97 -8.12
N VAL A 43 6.31 -5.26 -9.21
CA VAL A 43 6.95 -6.56 -9.46
C VAL A 43 8.41 -6.39 -9.84
N ASN A 44 9.21 -7.41 -9.55
CA ASN A 44 10.55 -7.53 -10.08
C ASN A 44 10.51 -7.54 -11.63
N LYS A 45 11.47 -6.88 -12.28
CA LYS A 45 11.49 -6.73 -13.75
C LYS A 45 11.52 -8.04 -14.53
N ASP A 46 12.05 -9.10 -13.95
CA ASP A 46 12.11 -10.42 -14.60
C ASP A 46 10.74 -11.09 -14.71
N VAL A 47 9.72 -10.61 -13.95
CA VAL A 47 8.35 -11.14 -13.98
C VAL A 47 7.65 -10.83 -15.30
N GLY A 48 7.82 -9.62 -15.83
CA GLY A 48 7.27 -9.21 -17.13
C GLY A 48 5.74 -9.10 -17.20
N VAL A 49 5.00 -9.36 -16.12
CA VAL A 49 3.53 -9.19 -16.03
C VAL A 49 3.22 -7.72 -15.80
N LYS A 50 2.43 -7.12 -16.70
CA LYS A 50 2.11 -5.67 -16.66
C LYS A 50 0.67 -5.38 -16.24
N ASP A 51 -0.20 -6.37 -16.26
CA ASP A 51 -1.60 -6.24 -15.89
C ASP A 51 -2.09 -7.51 -15.20
N LEU A 52 -2.86 -7.34 -14.15
CA LEU A 52 -3.54 -8.39 -13.43
C LEU A 52 -5.01 -8.01 -13.25
N THR A 53 -5.90 -8.95 -13.44
CA THR A 53 -7.26 -8.75 -12.95
C THR A 53 -7.25 -8.62 -11.44
N LYS A 54 -8.21 -7.88 -10.90
CA LYS A 54 -8.36 -7.75 -9.45
C LYS A 54 -8.42 -9.11 -8.74
N GLN A 55 -9.11 -10.08 -9.34
CA GLN A 55 -9.20 -11.43 -8.79
C GLN A 55 -7.84 -12.16 -8.79
N GLN A 56 -7.04 -12.03 -9.86
CA GLN A 56 -5.69 -12.59 -9.88
C GLN A 56 -4.79 -11.96 -8.81
N LEU A 57 -4.89 -10.64 -8.62
CA LEU A 57 -4.15 -9.94 -7.57
C LEU A 57 -4.55 -10.47 -6.17
N ILE A 58 -5.86 -10.63 -5.92
CA ILE A 58 -6.36 -11.22 -4.66
C ILE A 58 -5.83 -12.65 -4.49
N ASP A 59 -5.89 -13.48 -5.51
CA ASP A 59 -5.45 -14.89 -5.44
C ASP A 59 -3.94 -15.00 -5.20
N ILE A 60 -3.14 -14.08 -5.75
CA ILE A 60 -1.69 -13.97 -5.46
C ILE A 60 -1.47 -13.59 -4.00
N PHE A 61 -2.04 -12.48 -3.54
CA PHE A 61 -1.77 -11.98 -2.19
C PHE A 61 -2.37 -12.87 -1.09
N THR A 62 -3.42 -13.62 -1.37
CA THR A 62 -3.98 -14.62 -0.43
C THR A 62 -3.27 -15.97 -0.48
N GLY A 63 -2.27 -16.15 -1.36
CA GLY A 63 -1.48 -17.37 -1.50
C GLY A 63 -2.17 -18.52 -2.23
N LYS A 64 -3.27 -18.25 -2.94
CA LYS A 64 -3.94 -19.26 -3.80
C LYS A 64 -3.19 -19.49 -5.10
N THR A 65 -2.63 -18.42 -5.69
CA THR A 65 -1.77 -18.47 -6.86
C THR A 65 -0.34 -18.27 -6.40
N THR A 66 0.54 -19.25 -6.68
CA THR A 66 1.92 -19.28 -6.19
C THR A 66 2.95 -19.34 -7.30
N ASN A 67 2.53 -19.36 -8.55
CA ASN A 67 3.43 -19.37 -9.70
C ASN A 67 2.93 -18.38 -10.77
N TRP A 68 3.85 -17.58 -11.32
CA TRP A 68 3.53 -16.53 -12.29
C TRP A 68 2.93 -17.06 -13.59
N LYS A 69 3.22 -18.32 -14.01
CA LYS A 69 2.63 -18.90 -15.22
C LYS A 69 1.09 -18.99 -15.17
N ASP A 70 0.52 -19.08 -13.98
CA ASP A 70 -0.93 -19.20 -13.79
C ASP A 70 -1.65 -17.88 -14.11
N VAL A 71 -0.91 -16.79 -14.20
CA VAL A 71 -1.39 -15.45 -14.56
C VAL A 71 -0.72 -14.87 -15.80
N GLY A 72 -0.09 -15.71 -16.61
CA GLY A 72 0.49 -15.32 -17.92
C GLY A 72 1.94 -14.87 -17.87
N GLY A 73 2.61 -15.02 -16.75
CA GLY A 73 4.04 -14.76 -16.56
C GLY A 73 4.93 -15.99 -16.83
N PRO A 74 6.21 -15.93 -16.44
CA PRO A 74 7.15 -17.03 -16.56
C PRO A 74 6.81 -18.19 -15.61
N ASP A 75 7.36 -19.39 -15.87
CA ASP A 75 7.27 -20.51 -14.91
C ASP A 75 8.23 -20.26 -13.75
N GLU A 76 7.77 -19.48 -12.79
CA GLU A 76 8.53 -19.02 -11.64
C GLU A 76 7.62 -18.81 -10.44
N ASP A 77 8.13 -19.17 -9.26
CA ASP A 77 7.39 -19.02 -8.02
C ASP A 77 7.21 -17.53 -7.65
N ILE A 78 6.03 -17.21 -7.14
CA ILE A 78 5.71 -15.87 -6.65
C ILE A 78 6.28 -15.69 -5.25
N VAL A 79 7.08 -14.64 -5.07
CA VAL A 79 7.62 -14.22 -3.76
C VAL A 79 6.84 -13.01 -3.26
N LEU A 80 5.99 -13.19 -2.24
CA LEU A 80 5.24 -12.10 -1.64
C LEU A 80 6.15 -11.26 -0.71
N VAL A 81 6.18 -9.95 -0.94
CA VAL A 81 6.83 -8.98 -0.06
C VAL A 81 5.75 -8.07 0.52
N THR A 82 5.49 -8.21 1.81
CA THR A 82 4.35 -7.59 2.49
C THR A 82 4.78 -6.67 3.63
N ARG A 83 3.80 -5.98 4.20
CA ARG A 83 3.96 -5.11 5.36
C ARG A 83 3.27 -5.74 6.59
N PRO A 84 3.66 -5.40 7.82
CA PRO A 84 2.95 -5.85 9.02
C PRO A 84 1.53 -5.29 9.08
N THR A 85 0.67 -5.93 9.86
CA THR A 85 -0.75 -5.54 10.02
C THR A 85 -0.94 -4.13 10.59
N SER A 86 0.08 -3.58 11.25
CA SER A 86 0.10 -2.20 11.75
C SER A 86 0.28 -1.15 10.65
N SER A 87 0.72 -1.53 9.44
CA SER A 87 0.99 -0.61 8.33
C SER A 87 -0.30 0.00 7.77
N GLY A 88 -0.31 1.33 7.60
CA GLY A 88 -1.37 2.06 6.91
C GLY A 88 -1.40 1.72 5.41
N THR A 89 -0.22 1.62 4.78
CA THR A 89 -0.06 1.22 3.37
C THR A 89 -0.69 -0.16 3.12
N ARG A 90 -0.41 -1.15 3.99
CA ARG A 90 -1.06 -2.47 3.93
C ARG A 90 -2.57 -2.36 4.06
N ALA A 91 -3.06 -1.61 5.05
CA ALA A 91 -4.50 -1.47 5.28
C ALA A 91 -5.22 -0.86 4.06
N THR A 92 -4.63 0.16 3.44
CA THR A 92 -5.15 0.78 2.21
C THR A 92 -5.15 -0.19 1.04
N PHE A 93 -4.02 -0.88 0.80
CA PHE A 93 -3.91 -1.87 -0.27
C PHE A 93 -4.89 -3.02 -0.08
N GLN A 94 -4.97 -3.59 1.11
CA GLN A 94 -5.92 -4.65 1.47
C GLN A 94 -7.37 -4.22 1.22
N LYS A 95 -7.75 -3.03 1.64
CA LYS A 95 -9.12 -2.51 1.49
C LYS A 95 -9.53 -2.32 0.03
N TYR A 96 -8.67 -1.71 -0.78
CA TYR A 96 -9.04 -1.26 -2.12
C TYR A 96 -8.55 -2.16 -3.25
N ALA A 97 -7.38 -2.79 -3.11
CA ALA A 97 -6.85 -3.72 -4.10
C ALA A 97 -7.31 -5.16 -3.87
N LEU A 98 -7.43 -5.58 -2.60
CA LEU A 98 -7.75 -6.95 -2.24
C LEU A 98 -9.20 -7.14 -1.76
N ASP A 99 -10.08 -6.15 -1.89
CA ASP A 99 -11.47 -6.18 -1.40
C ASP A 99 -11.61 -6.62 0.07
N GLY A 100 -10.63 -6.23 0.91
CA GLY A 100 -10.59 -6.57 2.33
C GLY A 100 -10.07 -7.97 2.64
N ASN A 101 -9.67 -8.77 1.65
CA ASN A 101 -9.08 -10.08 1.90
C ASN A 101 -7.71 -9.92 2.57
N GLU A 102 -7.44 -10.76 3.56
CA GLU A 102 -6.16 -10.76 4.26
C GLU A 102 -5.05 -11.35 3.40
N GLU A 103 -3.86 -10.72 3.47
CA GLU A 103 -2.66 -11.26 2.85
C GLU A 103 -2.26 -12.58 3.53
N ALA A 104 -1.66 -13.48 2.75
CA ALA A 104 -1.20 -14.77 3.23
C ALA A 104 -0.24 -14.61 4.41
N SER A 105 -0.50 -15.34 5.49
CA SER A 105 0.31 -15.30 6.71
C SER A 105 1.71 -15.91 6.56
N ASN A 106 1.93 -16.63 5.46
CA ASN A 106 3.21 -17.25 5.08
C ASN A 106 3.91 -16.47 3.96
N ALA A 107 3.69 -15.16 3.88
CA ALA A 107 4.41 -14.29 2.96
C ALA A 107 5.93 -14.52 3.09
N SER A 108 6.62 -14.53 1.96
CA SER A 108 8.04 -14.87 1.91
C SER A 108 8.91 -13.85 2.63
N MET A 109 8.49 -12.58 2.59
CA MET A 109 9.18 -11.47 3.24
C MET A 109 8.16 -10.49 3.84
N GLU A 110 8.42 -10.05 5.07
CA GLU A 110 7.68 -8.96 5.71
C GLU A 110 8.65 -7.86 6.16
N THR A 111 8.33 -6.61 5.91
CA THR A 111 9.13 -5.46 6.34
C THR A 111 8.26 -4.30 6.78
N ASP A 112 8.70 -3.54 7.78
CA ASP A 112 8.00 -2.37 8.30
C ASP A 112 8.34 -1.05 7.57
N ASP A 113 9.20 -1.11 6.56
CA ASP A 113 9.65 0.05 5.78
C ASP A 113 9.34 -0.12 4.29
N SER A 114 8.76 0.93 3.65
CA SER A 114 8.38 0.90 2.23
C SER A 114 9.58 0.93 1.29
N GLY A 115 10.67 1.61 1.68
CA GLY A 115 11.91 1.63 0.90
C GLY A 115 12.58 0.26 0.91
N VAL A 116 12.59 -0.42 2.06
CA VAL A 116 13.07 -1.80 2.17
C VAL A 116 12.18 -2.77 1.39
N LEU A 117 10.85 -2.57 1.37
CA LEU A 117 9.94 -3.36 0.54
C LEU A 117 10.31 -3.20 -0.95
N LEU A 118 10.46 -1.97 -1.42
CA LEU A 118 10.87 -1.68 -2.79
C LEU A 118 12.19 -2.36 -3.13
N GLN A 119 13.20 -2.26 -2.26
CA GLN A 119 14.50 -2.91 -2.46
C GLN A 119 14.37 -4.44 -2.52
N ASN A 120 13.57 -5.05 -1.63
CA ASN A 120 13.33 -6.49 -1.63
C ASN A 120 12.67 -6.96 -2.95
N VAL A 121 11.72 -6.18 -3.50
CA VAL A 121 11.12 -6.49 -4.79
C VAL A 121 12.15 -6.35 -5.92
N THR A 122 12.97 -5.32 -5.88
CA THR A 122 14.06 -5.10 -6.87
C THR A 122 15.04 -6.27 -6.89
N ASP A 123 15.48 -6.74 -5.72
CA ASP A 123 16.56 -7.71 -5.60
C ASP A 123 16.09 -9.17 -5.69
N THR A 124 14.78 -9.41 -5.61
CA THR A 124 14.25 -10.78 -5.53
C THR A 124 13.49 -11.15 -6.79
N LYS A 125 14.00 -12.13 -7.51
CA LYS A 125 13.35 -12.69 -8.68
C LYS A 125 11.98 -13.26 -8.34
N GLY A 126 10.97 -13.00 -9.18
CA GLY A 126 9.58 -13.43 -8.95
C GLY A 126 8.85 -12.65 -7.85
N ALA A 127 9.44 -11.58 -7.31
CA ALA A 127 8.82 -10.81 -6.23
C ALA A 127 7.68 -9.91 -6.69
N ILE A 128 6.68 -9.79 -5.83
CA ILE A 128 5.60 -8.82 -5.89
C ILE A 128 5.39 -8.17 -4.51
N GLY A 129 5.15 -6.87 -4.51
CA GLY A 129 4.79 -6.10 -3.34
C GLY A 129 3.95 -4.89 -3.72
N TYR A 130 3.87 -3.90 -2.85
CA TYR A 130 3.13 -2.65 -3.10
C TYR A 130 3.76 -1.48 -2.37
N VAL A 131 3.75 -0.32 -3.01
CA VAL A 131 4.24 0.95 -2.43
C VAL A 131 3.37 2.12 -2.88
N ALA A 132 3.48 3.25 -2.19
CA ALA A 132 2.95 4.51 -2.70
C ALA A 132 3.75 4.98 -3.92
N LEU A 133 3.07 5.62 -4.90
CA LEU A 133 3.72 6.13 -6.12
C LEU A 133 4.89 7.08 -5.84
N SER A 134 4.91 7.75 -4.68
CA SER A 134 6.02 8.63 -4.29
C SER A 134 7.36 7.90 -4.16
N TYR A 135 7.36 6.58 -3.92
CA TYR A 135 8.57 5.76 -3.91
C TYR A 135 9.09 5.39 -5.30
N LEU A 136 8.27 5.62 -6.33
CA LEU A 136 8.58 5.26 -7.72
C LEU A 136 9.00 6.48 -8.57
N VAL A 137 9.09 7.66 -7.97
CA VAL A 137 9.60 8.85 -8.65
C VAL A 137 11.07 8.63 -8.97
N ASP A 138 11.42 8.74 -10.27
CA ASP A 138 12.77 8.50 -10.78
C ASP A 138 13.34 7.10 -10.45
N ASN A 139 12.46 6.12 -10.23
CA ASN A 139 12.83 4.73 -9.96
C ASN A 139 12.36 3.83 -11.11
N ASP A 140 13.31 3.27 -11.82
CA ASP A 140 13.10 2.33 -12.93
C ASP A 140 13.50 0.88 -12.57
N ASP A 141 13.74 0.56 -11.29
CA ASP A 141 14.25 -0.75 -10.89
C ASP A 141 13.17 -1.83 -10.74
N VAL A 142 11.92 -1.43 -10.66
CA VAL A 142 10.75 -2.32 -10.63
C VAL A 142 9.75 -1.94 -11.72
N ASP A 143 8.81 -2.83 -12.00
CA ASP A 143 7.66 -2.54 -12.85
C ASP A 143 6.39 -2.38 -12.01
N THR A 144 5.54 -1.41 -12.36
CA THR A 144 4.19 -1.32 -11.83
C THR A 144 3.26 -2.26 -12.59
N VAL A 145 2.21 -2.73 -11.89
CA VAL A 145 1.19 -3.61 -12.49
C VAL A 145 -0.15 -2.88 -12.52
N ALA A 146 -0.78 -2.84 -13.69
CA ALA A 146 -2.14 -2.37 -13.86
C ALA A 146 -3.13 -3.33 -13.17
N ILE A 147 -4.27 -2.81 -12.74
CA ILE A 147 -5.36 -3.62 -12.19
C ILE A 147 -6.56 -3.48 -13.12
N ASP A 148 -7.04 -4.61 -13.68
CA ASP A 148 -8.14 -4.64 -14.66
C ASP A 148 -7.91 -3.68 -15.85
N GLY A 149 -6.66 -3.58 -16.32
CA GLY A 149 -6.24 -2.71 -17.42
C GLY A 149 -6.06 -1.24 -17.06
N VAL A 150 -6.18 -0.86 -15.78
CA VAL A 150 -6.00 0.52 -15.31
C VAL A 150 -4.66 0.68 -14.63
N GLU A 151 -3.78 1.50 -15.19
CA GLU A 151 -2.45 1.77 -14.64
C GLU A 151 -2.53 2.62 -13.35
N PRO A 152 -1.65 2.36 -12.36
CA PRO A 152 -1.55 3.15 -11.14
C PRO A 152 -0.87 4.50 -11.40
N THR A 153 -1.59 5.45 -11.96
CA THR A 153 -1.11 6.81 -12.24
C THR A 153 -1.91 7.84 -11.46
N LEU A 154 -1.34 9.02 -11.25
CA LEU A 154 -2.09 10.13 -10.64
C LEU A 154 -3.25 10.57 -11.52
N GLU A 155 -3.11 10.54 -12.85
CA GLU A 155 -4.18 10.86 -13.78
C GLU A 155 -5.36 9.92 -13.61
N ASN A 156 -5.13 8.60 -13.63
CA ASN A 156 -6.17 7.60 -13.43
C ASN A 156 -6.76 7.64 -12.01
N THR A 157 -5.98 8.05 -11.02
CA THR A 157 -6.46 8.26 -9.65
C THR A 157 -7.40 9.46 -9.58
N TYR A 158 -7.04 10.58 -10.18
CA TYR A 158 -7.86 11.80 -10.17
C TYR A 158 -9.12 11.68 -11.04
N SER A 159 -9.07 10.93 -12.15
CA SER A 159 -10.28 10.60 -12.94
C SER A 159 -11.21 9.65 -12.19
N GLY A 160 -10.69 8.95 -11.19
CA GLY A 160 -11.40 7.93 -10.43
C GLY A 160 -11.48 6.57 -11.14
N ASP A 161 -10.67 6.33 -12.17
CA ASP A 161 -10.57 5.02 -12.83
C ASP A 161 -9.74 4.06 -11.98
N TYR A 162 -8.58 4.49 -11.47
CA TYR A 162 -7.78 3.74 -10.52
C TYR A 162 -8.29 3.91 -9.09
N LYS A 163 -8.58 2.80 -8.40
CA LYS A 163 -9.33 2.81 -7.12
C LYS A 163 -8.46 2.64 -5.88
N VAL A 164 -7.17 2.30 -6.01
CA VAL A 164 -6.30 1.99 -4.87
C VAL A 164 -5.56 3.26 -4.42
N TRP A 165 -6.29 4.10 -3.69
CA TRP A 165 -5.77 5.35 -3.17
C TRP A 165 -6.45 5.75 -1.87
N THR A 166 -5.82 6.65 -1.15
CA THR A 166 -6.34 7.24 0.10
C THR A 166 -5.84 8.67 0.23
N PHE A 167 -6.30 9.37 1.26
CA PHE A 167 -5.65 10.60 1.71
C PHE A 167 -4.51 10.27 2.68
N GLU A 168 -3.42 11.01 2.58
CA GLU A 168 -2.49 11.17 3.69
C GLU A 168 -3.13 12.10 4.71
N HIS A 169 -3.26 11.63 5.91
CA HIS A 169 -3.82 12.34 7.04
C HIS A 169 -2.72 12.80 7.97
N MET A 170 -2.76 14.06 8.39
CA MET A 170 -1.93 14.57 9.46
C MET A 170 -2.85 14.89 10.65
N TYR A 171 -2.55 14.30 11.79
CA TYR A 171 -3.37 14.45 12.99
C TYR A 171 -2.71 15.30 14.05
N THR A 172 -3.52 16.15 14.73
CA THR A 172 -3.19 16.80 15.99
C THR A 172 -4.21 16.40 17.06
N ASN A 173 -3.80 16.42 18.34
CA ASN A 173 -4.74 16.24 19.44
C ASN A 173 -5.32 17.62 19.84
N GLY A 174 -6.53 17.90 19.40
CA GLY A 174 -7.14 19.21 19.44
C GLY A 174 -6.54 20.18 18.42
N GLU A 175 -6.95 21.46 18.47
CA GLU A 175 -6.45 22.49 17.57
C GLU A 175 -4.94 22.70 17.75
N PRO A 176 -4.17 22.71 16.64
CA PRO A 176 -2.73 22.91 16.73
C PRO A 176 -2.37 24.31 17.23
N ASP A 177 -1.33 24.43 18.02
CA ASP A 177 -0.79 25.70 18.47
C ASP A 177 -0.07 26.44 17.33
N LYS A 178 0.39 27.68 17.60
CA LYS A 178 1.05 28.52 16.58
C LYS A 178 2.38 27.93 16.06
N ALA A 179 3.04 27.07 16.83
CA ALA A 179 4.30 26.45 16.43
C ALA A 179 4.08 25.19 15.58
N THR A 180 2.90 24.57 15.73
CA THR A 180 2.48 23.37 15.02
C THR A 180 1.74 23.69 13.69
N LYS A 181 1.16 24.89 13.56
CA LYS A 181 0.59 25.45 12.32
C LYS A 181 1.69 25.88 11.34
#